data_7043e2630a6c6de3f30da634a6730781
#
_entry.id   7043e2630a6c6de3f30da634a6730781
#
_cell.length_a   1.000
_cell.length_b   1.000
_cell.length_c   1.000
_cell.angle_alpha   90.00
_cell.angle_beta   90.00
_cell.angle_gamma   90.00
#
_symmetry.space_group_name_H-M   'P 1'
#
loop_
_entity.id
_entity.type
_entity.pdbx_description
1 polymer ?
#
loop_
_entity_poly.entity_id
_entity_poly.type
_entity_poly.pdbx_seq_one_letter_code
_entity_poly.pdbx_strand_id
1 'polypeptide(L)'
;MRDAVITEQAAAIAELQAKVERLERLVSRNSGNSSFPPSMDTQPGRKPPKKARRRPTDGKGGPGKQPGAPGSFLAWSASPDERVQVFPDGTCGCGATVADGADLGVVASHQLVEIPLVSAQVIQHDRHAVACACGTVHRAPPPAGAGSPGTVTYGPNLQAWCVYLMVAHAVPVHRCAELIGALTGAQPSAGFVHAMLARAAAAVKTVNMLIRSLVIASPAVCCDETPVRAGPGPAWRKRHLLVAATPLLTCYALADRNTASFEAFVLPDLAGVVVHDRYQVYDHPRLGELTHQLCCAHLLRDLEDAAQTYPGATWPAQITAALTGMIHAARQARSHGLAAVPTTTAAPLITAYRDGITAGLAGLATRPGATRRHHRQHRQRLLEDLRDREHDVLRFVHDVRIPPTTNQAERDLRPAKTQEKISGRLRSEQTTRHRYAIRGYLSTASKHQAGVLTALRDAITGNPWTPPIPDSI
;
A
#
# COMPACT_ATOMS: atom_id res chain seq x y z
N MET A 1 62.45 19.36 13.79
CA MET A 1 61.44 19.53 14.87
C MET A 1 60.16 20.23 14.34
N ARG A 2 60.27 21.36 13.62
CA ARG A 2 59.11 22.11 13.08
C ARG A 2 58.32 21.31 12.01
N ASP A 3 59.02 20.64 11.10
CA ASP A 3 58.41 19.85 10.02
C ASP A 3 57.72 18.59 10.55
N ALA A 4 58.21 17.96 11.60
CA ALA A 4 57.57 16.84 12.26
C ALA A 4 56.20 17.23 12.89
N VAL A 5 56.17 18.40 13.56
CA VAL A 5 54.94 18.93 14.16
C VAL A 5 53.90 19.30 13.08
N ILE A 6 54.34 19.90 11.97
CA ILE A 6 53.44 20.22 10.83
C ILE A 6 52.87 18.95 10.21
N THR A 7 53.68 17.91 10.07
CA THR A 7 53.19 16.61 9.52
C THR A 7 52.20 15.93 10.46
N GLU A 8 52.44 15.99 11.77
CA GLU A 8 51.54 15.45 12.79
C GLU A 8 50.22 16.22 12.87
N GLN A 9 50.27 17.56 12.77
CA GLN A 9 49.05 18.39 12.71
C GLN A 9 48.26 18.17 11.41
N ALA A 10 48.92 18.04 10.28
CA ALA A 10 48.25 17.72 9.01
C ALA A 10 47.55 16.35 9.05
N ALA A 11 48.19 15.36 9.69
CA ALA A 11 47.56 14.05 9.87
C ALA A 11 46.32 14.12 10.80
N ALA A 12 46.43 14.89 11.90
CA ALA A 12 45.32 15.10 12.83
C ALA A 12 44.13 15.85 12.17
N ILE A 13 44.42 16.88 11.36
CA ILE A 13 43.40 17.61 10.58
C ILE A 13 42.71 16.68 9.60
N ALA A 14 43.44 15.88 8.85
CA ALA A 14 42.86 14.90 7.91
C ALA A 14 41.98 13.85 8.62
N GLU A 15 42.38 13.41 9.83
CA GLU A 15 41.57 12.51 10.63
C GLU A 15 40.28 13.18 11.15
N LEU A 16 40.36 14.44 11.59
CA LEU A 16 39.18 15.21 12.04
C LEU A 16 38.21 15.48 10.87
N GLN A 17 38.73 15.86 9.70
CA GLN A 17 37.94 16.05 8.51
C GLN A 17 37.18 14.76 8.12
N ALA A 18 37.87 13.62 8.13
CA ALA A 18 37.24 12.31 7.87
C ALA A 18 36.17 11.95 8.92
N LYS A 19 36.37 12.36 10.20
CA LYS A 19 35.34 12.20 11.25
C LYS A 19 34.14 13.09 11.02
N VAL A 20 34.31 14.34 10.64
CA VAL A 20 33.24 15.30 10.35
C VAL A 20 32.41 14.82 9.17
N GLU A 21 33.04 14.49 8.04
CA GLU A 21 32.34 13.93 6.88
C GLU A 21 31.51 12.67 7.20
N ARG A 22 32.06 11.83 8.07
CA ARG A 22 31.38 10.63 8.53
C ARG A 22 30.15 10.93 9.38
N LEU A 23 30.26 11.90 10.32
CA LEU A 23 29.13 12.32 11.15
C LEU A 23 28.03 12.98 10.30
N GLU A 24 28.41 13.79 9.31
CA GLU A 24 27.48 14.39 8.37
C GLU A 24 26.72 13.34 7.57
N ARG A 25 27.38 12.26 7.13
CA ARG A 25 26.73 11.13 6.44
C ARG A 25 25.77 10.38 7.36
N LEU A 26 26.16 10.12 8.61
CA LEU A 26 25.28 9.46 9.59
C LEU A 26 23.99 10.26 9.84
N VAL A 27 24.12 11.59 9.94
CA VAL A 27 23.00 12.52 10.12
C VAL A 27 22.16 12.62 8.83
N SER A 28 22.76 12.43 7.66
CA SER A 28 22.06 12.50 6.37
C SER A 28 21.34 11.22 5.97
N ARG A 29 21.55 10.11 6.68
CA ARG A 29 20.82 8.85 6.42
C ARG A 29 19.32 9.00 6.68
N ASN A 30 18.51 8.58 5.73
CA ASN A 30 17.05 8.62 5.77
C ASN A 30 16.46 7.48 4.94
N SER A 31 15.14 7.34 4.91
CA SER A 31 14.46 6.29 4.16
C SER A 31 14.64 6.35 2.63
N GLY A 32 15.16 7.45 2.12
CA GLY A 32 15.42 7.63 0.70
C GLY A 32 16.80 7.14 0.25
N ASN A 33 17.78 7.05 1.17
CA ASN A 33 19.17 6.68 0.87
C ASN A 33 19.72 5.55 1.75
N SER A 34 18.87 4.89 2.53
CA SER A 34 19.23 3.74 3.36
C SER A 34 17.99 2.87 3.60
N SER A 35 18.15 1.69 4.17
CA SER A 35 17.04 0.81 4.56
C SER A 35 16.28 1.29 5.82
N PHE A 36 16.56 2.49 6.32
CA PHE A 36 15.81 3.03 7.44
C PHE A 36 14.34 3.24 7.11
N PRO A 37 13.43 2.85 8.02
CA PRO A 37 12.02 3.06 7.80
C PRO A 37 11.68 4.56 7.79
N PRO A 38 10.70 5.02 6.98
CA PRO A 38 10.29 6.42 6.91
C PRO A 38 9.93 7.06 8.27
N SER A 39 9.58 6.23 9.25
CA SER A 39 9.31 6.70 10.63
C SER A 39 10.55 7.20 11.36
N MET A 40 11.75 6.89 10.89
CA MET A 40 13.02 7.39 11.43
C MET A 40 13.37 8.78 10.88
N ASP A 41 12.81 9.20 9.76
CA ASP A 41 13.11 10.49 9.11
C ASP A 41 12.66 11.70 9.94
N THR A 42 11.71 11.50 10.85
CA THR A 42 11.16 12.56 11.72
C THR A 42 11.85 12.66 13.08
N GLN A 43 12.90 11.87 13.32
CA GLN A 43 13.65 11.96 14.58
C GLN A 43 14.48 13.26 14.67
N PRO A 44 14.57 13.87 15.86
CA PRO A 44 15.41 15.05 16.06
C PRO A 44 16.87 14.80 15.63
N GLY A 45 17.46 15.75 14.93
CA GLY A 45 18.86 15.67 14.45
C GLY A 45 19.05 14.91 13.13
N ARG A 46 18.00 14.38 12.50
CA ARG A 46 18.08 13.75 11.18
C ARG A 46 17.61 14.69 10.08
N LYS A 47 18.35 14.69 8.96
CA LYS A 47 17.92 15.41 7.75
C LYS A 47 16.84 14.58 7.04
N PRO A 48 15.65 15.13 6.78
CA PRO A 48 14.62 14.43 6.00
C PRO A 48 15.17 14.08 4.61
N PRO A 49 14.63 13.03 3.95
CA PRO A 49 15.02 12.71 2.59
C PRO A 49 14.84 13.94 1.72
N LYS A 50 15.90 14.38 1.04
CA LYS A 50 15.76 15.39 0.00
C LYS A 50 14.73 14.84 -0.97
N LYS A 51 13.62 15.54 -1.18
CA LYS A 51 12.70 15.22 -2.28
C LYS A 51 13.60 15.02 -3.48
N ALA A 52 13.55 13.82 -4.06
CA ALA A 52 14.41 13.49 -5.20
C ALA A 52 14.27 14.63 -6.20
N ARG A 53 15.29 15.48 -6.32
CA ARG A 53 15.42 16.35 -7.46
C ARG A 53 15.50 15.37 -8.62
N ARG A 54 14.42 15.28 -9.40
CA ARG A 54 14.49 14.62 -10.69
C ARG A 54 15.76 15.17 -11.34
N ARG A 55 16.72 14.28 -11.61
CA ARG A 55 17.86 14.64 -12.44
C ARG A 55 17.27 15.38 -13.64
N PRO A 56 17.79 16.54 -14.02
CA PRO A 56 17.47 17.12 -15.30
C PRO A 56 17.91 16.06 -16.32
N THR A 57 16.99 15.33 -16.89
CA THR A 57 17.22 14.61 -18.12
C THR A 57 17.27 15.70 -19.16
N ASP A 58 18.47 15.98 -19.65
CA ASP A 58 18.84 16.88 -20.73
C ASP A 58 17.65 17.62 -21.38
N GLY A 59 17.22 18.74 -20.78
CA GLY A 59 16.30 19.71 -21.37
C GLY A 59 14.85 19.30 -21.61
N LYS A 60 14.43 18.06 -21.28
CA LYS A 60 13.06 17.59 -21.57
C LYS A 60 12.46 16.90 -20.35
N GLY A 61 11.68 17.63 -19.57
CA GLY A 61 10.86 17.01 -18.54
C GLY A 61 10.69 17.78 -17.23
N GLY A 62 9.83 18.82 -17.21
CA GLY A 62 9.26 19.39 -16.00
C GLY A 62 8.22 18.47 -15.33
N PRO A 63 7.76 18.81 -14.11
CA PRO A 63 6.62 18.12 -13.51
C PRO A 63 5.39 18.30 -14.39
N GLY A 64 4.72 17.21 -14.74
CA GLY A 64 3.56 17.20 -15.61
C GLY A 64 3.72 16.30 -16.83
N LYS A 65 2.78 16.41 -17.75
CA LYS A 65 2.76 15.65 -18.99
C LYS A 65 3.93 16.05 -19.87
N GLN A 66 4.68 15.07 -20.37
CA GLN A 66 5.81 15.32 -21.23
C GLN A 66 5.34 15.88 -22.58
N PRO A 67 6.11 16.79 -23.22
CA PRO A 67 5.81 17.24 -24.59
C PRO A 67 5.67 16.04 -25.53
N GLY A 68 4.59 15.99 -26.31
CA GLY A 68 4.30 14.90 -27.24
C GLY A 68 3.58 13.70 -26.62
N ALA A 69 3.36 13.66 -25.30
CA ALA A 69 2.50 12.63 -24.69
C ALA A 69 1.04 12.85 -25.14
N PRO A 70 0.35 11.80 -25.63
CA PRO A 70 -1.04 11.93 -26.07
C PRO A 70 -1.93 12.47 -24.95
N GLY A 71 -2.81 13.43 -25.28
CA GLY A 71 -3.82 13.95 -24.37
C GLY A 71 -4.67 12.79 -23.80
N SER A 72 -5.04 12.80 -22.52
CA SER A 72 -6.16 12.01 -22.06
C SER A 72 -7.41 12.89 -22.13
N PHE A 73 -8.32 12.53 -23.00
CA PHE A 73 -9.62 13.15 -23.15
C PHE A 73 -10.68 12.21 -22.59
N LEU A 74 -11.84 12.75 -22.20
CA LEU A 74 -13.00 11.93 -21.94
C LEU A 74 -13.37 11.20 -23.22
N ALA A 75 -13.61 9.91 -23.13
CA ALA A 75 -14.02 9.13 -24.28
C ALA A 75 -15.46 9.54 -24.69
N TRP A 76 -15.68 9.67 -25.97
CA TRP A 76 -17.00 9.89 -26.52
C TRP A 76 -17.87 8.64 -26.29
N SER A 77 -19.08 8.80 -25.69
CA SER A 77 -20.02 7.72 -25.53
C SER A 77 -20.82 7.49 -26.82
N ALA A 78 -20.80 6.28 -27.34
CA ALA A 78 -21.68 5.90 -28.47
C ALA A 78 -23.14 5.82 -28.04
N SER A 79 -23.41 5.59 -26.75
CA SER A 79 -24.75 5.45 -26.16
C SER A 79 -24.91 6.41 -24.99
N PRO A 80 -25.16 7.72 -25.24
CA PRO A 80 -25.43 8.67 -24.16
C PRO A 80 -26.79 8.33 -23.51
N ASP A 81 -26.87 8.61 -22.19
CA ASP A 81 -28.06 8.36 -21.39
C ASP A 81 -29.25 9.23 -21.85
N GLU A 82 -28.96 10.45 -22.34
CA GLU A 82 -29.93 11.42 -22.82
C GLU A 82 -29.41 12.14 -24.07
N ARG A 83 -30.32 12.45 -25.00
CA ARG A 83 -30.08 13.27 -26.17
C ARG A 83 -31.04 14.48 -26.16
N VAL A 84 -30.49 15.66 -25.96
CA VAL A 84 -31.23 16.92 -26.00
C VAL A 84 -31.05 17.54 -27.36
N GLN A 85 -32.17 17.80 -28.06
CA GLN A 85 -32.16 18.55 -29.31
C GLN A 85 -32.20 20.04 -28.99
N VAL A 86 -31.23 20.79 -29.49
CA VAL A 86 -31.12 22.22 -29.27
C VAL A 86 -31.28 22.91 -30.59
N PHE A 87 -32.34 23.70 -30.72
CA PHE A 87 -32.65 24.47 -31.90
C PHE A 87 -32.31 25.94 -31.68
N PRO A 88 -31.92 26.67 -32.75
CA PRO A 88 -31.72 28.09 -32.65
C PRO A 88 -33.06 28.80 -32.43
N ASP A 89 -33.04 29.86 -31.66
CA ASP A 89 -34.18 30.72 -31.36
C ASP A 89 -33.92 32.20 -31.80
N GLY A 90 -34.93 33.03 -31.64
CA GLY A 90 -34.84 34.49 -31.93
C GLY A 90 -35.45 34.86 -33.26
N THR A 91 -35.15 36.08 -33.74
CA THR A 91 -35.68 36.69 -34.97
C THR A 91 -34.55 36.89 -35.98
N CYS A 92 -34.79 36.45 -37.20
CA CYS A 92 -33.88 36.66 -38.33
C CYS A 92 -33.87 38.16 -38.74
N GLY A 93 -32.76 38.63 -39.33
CA GLY A 93 -32.66 39.96 -39.85
C GLY A 93 -33.70 40.37 -40.91
N CYS A 94 -34.45 39.39 -41.50
CA CYS A 94 -35.59 39.62 -42.39
C CYS A 94 -36.92 39.81 -41.65
N GLY A 95 -36.94 39.68 -40.30
CA GLY A 95 -38.15 39.76 -39.48
C GLY A 95 -38.88 38.44 -39.20
N ALA A 96 -38.48 37.35 -39.83
CA ALA A 96 -39.07 36.04 -39.59
C ALA A 96 -38.57 35.41 -38.26
N THR A 97 -39.42 34.61 -37.61
CA THR A 97 -39.03 33.80 -36.46
C THR A 97 -38.13 32.66 -36.90
N VAL A 98 -36.97 32.49 -36.27
CA VAL A 98 -35.99 31.43 -36.63
C VAL A 98 -36.54 30.05 -36.39
N ALA A 99 -37.35 29.85 -35.35
CA ALA A 99 -37.94 28.56 -34.99
C ALA A 99 -38.96 28.05 -36.05
N ASP A 100 -39.50 28.94 -36.92
CA ASP A 100 -40.41 28.55 -38.00
C ASP A 100 -39.65 28.10 -39.26
N GLY A 101 -38.33 28.12 -39.26
CA GLY A 101 -37.48 27.70 -40.37
C GLY A 101 -37.42 26.15 -40.52
N ALA A 102 -36.99 25.74 -41.72
CA ALA A 102 -36.78 24.30 -41.96
C ALA A 102 -35.54 23.80 -41.17
N ASP A 103 -35.70 22.67 -40.49
CA ASP A 103 -34.58 21.98 -39.82
C ASP A 103 -33.62 21.39 -40.87
N LEU A 104 -32.36 21.79 -40.82
CA LEU A 104 -31.29 21.31 -41.68
C LEU A 104 -30.49 20.17 -41.10
N GLY A 105 -30.91 19.67 -39.93
CA GLY A 105 -30.29 18.56 -39.24
C GLY A 105 -29.15 18.99 -38.29
N VAL A 106 -28.53 18.01 -37.63
CA VAL A 106 -27.50 18.22 -36.62
C VAL A 106 -26.22 18.66 -37.27
N VAL A 107 -25.78 19.87 -36.95
CA VAL A 107 -24.52 20.49 -37.46
C VAL A 107 -23.32 20.22 -36.52
N ALA A 108 -23.56 20.01 -35.23
CA ALA A 108 -22.54 19.68 -34.25
C ALA A 108 -23.16 18.99 -33.05
N SER A 109 -22.36 18.15 -32.37
CA SER A 109 -22.77 17.47 -31.14
C SER A 109 -21.73 17.71 -30.05
N HIS A 110 -22.19 17.87 -28.82
CA HIS A 110 -21.36 17.95 -27.61
C HIS A 110 -21.88 16.93 -26.59
N GLN A 111 -20.99 16.39 -25.77
CA GLN A 111 -21.37 15.55 -24.63
C GLN A 111 -20.89 16.19 -23.33
N LEU A 112 -21.81 16.33 -22.39
CA LEU A 112 -21.54 16.76 -21.02
C LEU A 112 -21.70 15.54 -20.11
N VAL A 113 -20.68 15.25 -19.31
CA VAL A 113 -20.75 14.22 -18.26
C VAL A 113 -21.09 14.92 -16.95
N GLU A 114 -22.30 14.67 -16.45
CA GLU A 114 -22.81 15.31 -15.23
C GLU A 114 -23.18 14.25 -14.17
N ILE A 115 -23.10 14.63 -12.92
CA ILE A 115 -23.59 13.83 -11.78
C ILE A 115 -24.93 14.43 -11.35
N PRO A 116 -26.05 13.70 -11.47
CA PRO A 116 -27.35 14.15 -10.97
C PRO A 116 -27.25 14.46 -9.47
N LEU A 117 -27.97 15.47 -8.99
CA LEU A 117 -28.07 15.75 -7.57
C LEU A 117 -28.61 14.53 -6.83
N VAL A 118 -27.81 14.00 -5.92
CA VAL A 118 -28.17 12.83 -5.10
C VAL A 118 -28.95 13.34 -3.90
N SER A 119 -30.16 12.82 -3.70
CA SER A 119 -30.96 13.08 -2.48
C SER A 119 -31.31 11.77 -1.78
N ALA A 120 -31.31 11.82 -0.43
CA ALA A 120 -31.79 10.69 0.35
C ALA A 120 -33.30 10.51 0.15
N GLN A 121 -33.71 9.26 -0.09
CA GLN A 121 -35.12 8.90 -0.22
C GLN A 121 -35.62 8.30 1.10
N VAL A 122 -36.81 8.67 1.53
CA VAL A 122 -37.50 8.06 2.66
C VAL A 122 -38.49 7.03 2.10
N ILE A 123 -38.24 5.74 2.38
CA ILE A 123 -39.12 4.65 1.95
C ILE A 123 -39.85 4.14 3.19
N GLN A 124 -41.19 4.24 3.19
CA GLN A 124 -42.03 3.67 4.22
C GLN A 124 -42.48 2.28 3.85
N HIS A 125 -42.33 1.34 4.74
CA HIS A 125 -42.80 -0.04 4.58
C HIS A 125 -43.97 -0.29 5.53
N ASP A 126 -45.20 -0.36 5.02
CA ASP A 126 -46.39 -0.69 5.77
C ASP A 126 -46.58 -2.21 5.79
N ARG A 127 -46.49 -2.79 6.96
CA ARG A 127 -46.64 -4.24 7.16
C ARG A 127 -48.07 -4.60 7.50
N HIS A 128 -48.70 -5.36 6.60
CA HIS A 128 -50.04 -5.82 6.77
C HIS A 128 -50.15 -7.16 7.52
N ALA A 129 -51.26 -7.35 8.23
CA ALA A 129 -51.66 -8.63 8.72
C ALA A 129 -52.91 -9.09 7.95
N VAL A 130 -52.99 -10.36 7.64
CA VAL A 130 -54.11 -10.97 6.90
C VAL A 130 -54.65 -12.14 7.70
N ALA A 131 -55.95 -12.14 7.93
CA ALA A 131 -56.66 -13.24 8.56
C ALA A 131 -57.02 -14.30 7.50
N CYS A 132 -56.62 -15.56 7.70
CA CYS A 132 -57.04 -16.69 6.91
C CYS A 132 -58.50 -17.10 7.27
N ALA A 133 -59.21 -17.77 6.34
CA ALA A 133 -60.54 -18.28 6.60
C ALA A 133 -60.61 -19.25 7.80
N CYS A 134 -59.52 -19.89 8.18
CA CYS A 134 -59.42 -20.71 9.40
C CYS A 134 -59.23 -19.91 10.71
N GLY A 135 -59.23 -18.58 10.63
CA GLY A 135 -58.99 -17.68 11.82
C GLY A 135 -57.53 -17.39 12.11
N THR A 136 -56.55 -18.03 11.44
CA THR A 136 -55.13 -17.77 11.65
C THR A 136 -54.71 -16.42 11.07
N VAL A 137 -54.03 -15.59 11.86
CA VAL A 137 -53.51 -14.28 11.42
C VAL A 137 -52.08 -14.40 11.01
N HIS A 138 -51.80 -14.09 9.76
CA HIS A 138 -50.43 -14.00 9.17
C HIS A 138 -50.00 -12.54 9.15
N ARG A 139 -48.74 -12.29 9.53
CA ARG A 139 -48.15 -10.93 9.54
C ARG A 139 -46.95 -10.91 8.60
N ALA A 140 -46.84 -9.86 7.76
CA ALA A 140 -45.66 -9.65 6.94
C ALA A 140 -44.39 -9.56 7.78
N PRO A 141 -43.29 -10.23 7.40
CA PRO A 141 -42.01 -10.06 8.11
C PRO A 141 -41.46 -8.63 7.93
N PRO A 142 -40.61 -8.15 8.83
CA PRO A 142 -39.94 -6.88 8.63
C PRO A 142 -39.02 -6.94 7.42
N PRO A 143 -38.90 -5.84 6.65
CA PRO A 143 -37.92 -5.77 5.57
C PRO A 143 -36.50 -5.91 6.11
N ALA A 144 -35.58 -6.44 5.30
CA ALA A 144 -34.19 -6.62 5.68
C ALA A 144 -33.56 -5.28 6.12
N GLY A 145 -32.93 -5.28 7.28
CA GLY A 145 -32.31 -4.08 7.85
C GLY A 145 -33.27 -3.10 8.53
N ALA A 146 -34.58 -3.42 8.60
CA ALA A 146 -35.52 -2.60 9.38
C ALA A 146 -35.18 -2.64 10.87
N GLY A 147 -35.34 -1.47 11.53
CA GLY A 147 -35.29 -1.36 12.98
C GLY A 147 -36.58 -1.85 13.64
N SER A 148 -36.77 -1.53 14.91
CA SER A 148 -38.01 -1.77 15.63
C SER A 148 -39.19 -1.03 14.95
N PRO A 149 -40.43 -1.55 15.07
CA PRO A 149 -41.61 -0.86 14.54
C PRO A 149 -41.66 0.60 15.01
N GLY A 150 -42.04 1.52 14.13
CA GLY A 150 -42.09 2.96 14.43
C GLY A 150 -40.76 3.69 14.45
N THR A 151 -39.64 3.02 14.08
CA THR A 151 -38.32 3.67 13.99
C THR A 151 -37.90 3.93 12.54
N VAL A 152 -37.08 4.97 12.36
CA VAL A 152 -36.42 5.28 11.06
C VAL A 152 -34.98 4.80 11.12
N THR A 153 -34.54 4.10 10.09
CA THR A 153 -33.16 3.58 9.97
C THR A 153 -32.54 4.01 8.67
N TYR A 154 -31.24 4.26 8.66
CA TYR A 154 -30.53 4.51 7.42
C TYR A 154 -30.31 3.21 6.65
N GLY A 155 -30.58 3.24 5.35
CA GLY A 155 -30.44 2.11 4.45
C GLY A 155 -28.98 1.66 4.23
N PRO A 156 -28.78 0.47 3.65
CA PRO A 156 -27.44 -0.14 3.52
C PRO A 156 -26.48 0.66 2.64
N ASN A 157 -26.97 1.41 1.65
CA ASN A 157 -26.10 2.25 0.82
C ASN A 157 -25.45 3.37 1.64
N LEU A 158 -26.23 4.09 2.46
CA LEU A 158 -25.71 5.15 3.33
C LEU A 158 -24.75 4.58 4.38
N GLN A 159 -25.06 3.41 4.93
CA GLN A 159 -24.18 2.72 5.87
C GLN A 159 -22.84 2.35 5.18
N ALA A 160 -22.87 1.85 3.97
CA ALA A 160 -21.67 1.55 3.18
C ALA A 160 -20.86 2.80 2.87
N TRP A 161 -21.51 3.93 2.54
CA TRP A 161 -20.82 5.22 2.35
C TRP A 161 -20.11 5.68 3.60
N CYS A 162 -20.72 5.60 4.78
CA CYS A 162 -20.07 5.93 6.05
C CYS A 162 -18.77 5.13 6.22
N VAL A 163 -18.82 3.82 6.02
CA VAL A 163 -17.66 2.93 6.16
C VAL A 163 -16.60 3.23 5.11
N TYR A 164 -17.00 3.40 3.86
CA TYR A 164 -16.09 3.69 2.75
C TYR A 164 -15.32 4.99 2.95
N LEU A 165 -16.01 6.07 3.29
CA LEU A 165 -15.38 7.37 3.54
C LEU A 165 -14.40 7.31 4.72
N MET A 166 -14.80 6.65 5.82
CA MET A 166 -13.92 6.53 6.98
C MET A 166 -12.71 5.63 6.72
N VAL A 167 -12.90 4.46 6.10
CA VAL A 167 -11.86 3.42 6.03
C VAL A 167 -11.00 3.57 4.77
N ALA A 168 -11.59 3.80 3.60
CA ALA A 168 -10.86 3.93 2.35
C ALA A 168 -10.19 5.31 2.22
N HIS A 169 -10.89 6.38 2.64
CA HIS A 169 -10.48 7.77 2.46
C HIS A 169 -10.02 8.45 3.76
N ALA A 170 -10.03 7.73 4.88
CA ALA A 170 -9.59 8.24 6.18
C ALA A 170 -10.35 9.50 6.65
N VAL A 171 -11.59 9.73 6.18
CA VAL A 171 -12.39 10.87 6.59
C VAL A 171 -12.73 10.74 8.08
N PRO A 172 -12.49 11.79 8.92
CA PRO A 172 -12.89 11.77 10.33
C PRO A 172 -14.41 11.64 10.50
N VAL A 173 -14.84 11.02 11.60
CA VAL A 173 -16.26 10.69 11.85
C VAL A 173 -17.20 11.89 11.66
N HIS A 174 -16.89 13.04 12.29
CA HIS A 174 -17.73 14.25 12.17
C HIS A 174 -17.78 14.75 10.72
N ARG A 175 -16.62 14.86 10.05
CA ARG A 175 -16.57 15.27 8.64
C ARG A 175 -17.28 14.28 7.70
N CYS A 176 -17.29 13.00 8.05
CA CYS A 176 -18.05 12.00 7.29
C CYS A 176 -19.56 12.26 7.39
N ALA A 177 -20.07 12.57 8.60
CA ALA A 177 -21.48 12.94 8.79
C ALA A 177 -21.84 14.23 8.02
N GLU A 178 -21.01 15.27 8.13
CA GLU A 178 -21.17 16.53 7.41
C GLU A 178 -21.18 16.33 5.87
N LEU A 179 -20.21 15.54 5.35
CA LEU A 179 -20.10 15.28 3.92
C LEU A 179 -21.32 14.54 3.37
N ILE A 180 -21.81 13.52 4.10
CA ILE A 180 -23.02 12.80 3.72
C ILE A 180 -24.21 13.74 3.72
N GLY A 181 -24.34 14.60 4.77
CA GLY A 181 -25.38 15.62 4.85
C GLY A 181 -25.38 16.58 3.66
N ALA A 182 -24.21 17.10 3.33
CA ALA A 182 -24.05 18.05 2.23
C ALA A 182 -24.35 17.43 0.85
N LEU A 183 -23.97 16.15 0.65
CA LEU A 183 -24.17 15.47 -0.64
C LEU A 183 -25.58 14.93 -0.84
N THR A 184 -26.28 14.54 0.25
CA THR A 184 -27.52 13.74 0.10
C THR A 184 -28.73 14.34 0.85
N GLY A 185 -28.52 15.35 1.68
CA GLY A 185 -29.55 15.86 2.61
C GLY A 185 -29.81 14.97 3.82
N ALA A 186 -29.26 13.75 3.88
CA ALA A 186 -29.36 12.90 5.08
C ALA A 186 -28.45 13.43 6.19
N GLN A 187 -28.91 13.38 7.45
CA GLN A 187 -28.15 13.91 8.59
C GLN A 187 -27.79 12.82 9.61
N PRO A 188 -26.88 11.88 9.28
CA PRO A 188 -26.48 10.86 10.23
C PRO A 188 -25.70 11.48 11.38
N SER A 189 -25.99 11.07 12.61
CA SER A 189 -25.21 11.52 13.77
C SER A 189 -23.78 10.94 13.73
N ALA A 190 -22.84 11.64 14.34
CA ALA A 190 -21.47 11.13 14.50
C ALA A 190 -21.42 9.78 15.24
N GLY A 191 -22.32 9.56 16.21
CA GLY A 191 -22.47 8.29 16.91
C GLY A 191 -22.88 7.15 15.97
N PHE A 192 -23.85 7.40 15.10
CA PHE A 192 -24.27 6.44 14.08
C PHE A 192 -23.12 6.11 13.13
N VAL A 193 -22.47 7.13 12.55
CA VAL A 193 -21.33 6.95 11.63
C VAL A 193 -20.24 6.12 12.29
N HIS A 194 -19.87 6.41 13.55
CA HIS A 194 -18.86 5.64 14.28
C HIS A 194 -19.28 4.17 14.50
N ALA A 195 -20.54 3.91 14.83
CA ALA A 195 -21.06 2.56 15.07
C ALA A 195 -20.98 1.66 13.82
N MET A 196 -20.96 2.26 12.61
CA MET A 196 -20.84 1.51 11.37
C MET A 196 -19.52 0.76 11.24
N LEU A 197 -18.45 1.20 11.91
CA LEU A 197 -17.18 0.47 11.92
C LEU A 197 -17.30 -0.91 12.59
N ALA A 198 -17.93 -0.97 13.76
CA ALA A 198 -18.12 -2.25 14.45
C ALA A 198 -19.05 -3.18 13.65
N ARG A 199 -20.14 -2.63 13.10
CA ARG A 199 -21.12 -3.37 12.30
C ARG A 199 -20.49 -3.97 11.03
N ALA A 200 -19.76 -3.17 10.27
CA ALA A 200 -19.09 -3.62 9.06
C ALA A 200 -17.96 -4.63 9.36
N ALA A 201 -17.19 -4.41 10.44
CA ALA A 201 -16.14 -5.36 10.85
C ALA A 201 -16.73 -6.74 11.21
N ALA A 202 -17.88 -6.77 11.88
CA ALA A 202 -18.60 -8.01 12.19
C ALA A 202 -19.09 -8.69 10.91
N ALA A 203 -19.65 -7.92 9.96
CA ALA A 203 -20.17 -8.43 8.69
C ALA A 203 -19.09 -9.10 7.81
N VAL A 204 -17.85 -8.58 7.83
CA VAL A 204 -16.75 -9.14 7.02
C VAL A 204 -15.89 -10.17 7.77
N LYS A 205 -16.23 -10.54 9.01
CA LYS A 205 -15.39 -11.39 9.87
C LYS A 205 -15.09 -12.75 9.23
N THR A 206 -16.11 -13.45 8.76
CA THR A 206 -15.98 -14.79 8.14
C THR A 206 -15.15 -14.72 6.86
N VAL A 207 -15.37 -13.70 6.02
CA VAL A 207 -14.58 -13.53 4.79
C VAL A 207 -13.11 -13.20 5.11
N ASN A 208 -12.85 -12.42 6.15
CA ASN A 208 -11.47 -12.16 6.59
C ASN A 208 -10.76 -13.42 7.10
N MET A 209 -11.47 -14.37 7.71
CA MET A 209 -10.91 -15.68 8.03
C MET A 209 -10.56 -16.47 6.75
N LEU A 210 -11.43 -16.47 5.75
CA LEU A 210 -11.13 -17.06 4.43
C LEU A 210 -9.93 -16.37 3.78
N ILE A 211 -9.88 -15.04 3.74
CA ILE A 211 -8.73 -14.28 3.21
C ILE A 211 -7.44 -14.69 3.93
N ARG A 212 -7.46 -14.82 5.26
CA ARG A 212 -6.29 -15.27 6.03
C ARG A 212 -5.85 -16.67 5.59
N SER A 213 -6.78 -17.62 5.45
CA SER A 213 -6.47 -18.99 5.01
C SER A 213 -5.88 -19.01 3.59
N LEU A 214 -6.42 -18.22 2.68
CA LEU A 214 -5.89 -18.08 1.33
C LEU A 214 -4.50 -17.42 1.29
N VAL A 215 -4.23 -16.45 2.17
CA VAL A 215 -2.89 -15.88 2.34
C VAL A 215 -1.91 -16.94 2.82
N ILE A 216 -2.29 -17.74 3.82
CA ILE A 216 -1.45 -18.84 4.36
C ILE A 216 -1.11 -19.86 3.28
N ALA A 217 -2.06 -20.22 2.43
CA ALA A 217 -1.89 -21.18 1.34
C ALA A 217 -1.17 -20.61 0.11
N SER A 218 -0.89 -19.29 0.08
CA SER A 218 -0.30 -18.64 -1.10
C SER A 218 1.18 -19.02 -1.27
N PRO A 219 1.66 -19.21 -2.52
CA PRO A 219 3.05 -19.61 -2.79
C PRO A 219 4.09 -18.55 -2.37
N ALA A 220 3.71 -17.29 -2.28
CA ALA A 220 4.56 -16.22 -1.77
C ALA A 220 3.73 -15.11 -1.13
N VAL A 221 4.14 -14.65 0.04
CA VAL A 221 3.47 -13.63 0.83
C VAL A 221 4.44 -12.53 1.21
N CYS A 222 4.14 -11.30 0.82
CA CYS A 222 4.90 -10.12 1.25
C CYS A 222 4.45 -9.71 2.65
N CYS A 223 5.37 -9.69 3.59
CA CYS A 223 5.14 -9.24 4.96
C CYS A 223 5.93 -7.97 5.27
N ASP A 224 5.31 -7.06 6.02
CA ASP A 224 5.92 -5.81 6.47
C ASP A 224 5.13 -5.27 7.67
N GLU A 225 5.70 -4.31 8.41
CA GLU A 225 5.02 -3.67 9.52
C GLU A 225 5.28 -2.16 9.56
N THR A 226 4.32 -1.43 10.11
CA THR A 226 4.47 0.01 10.30
C THR A 226 3.96 0.45 11.67
N PRO A 227 4.67 1.36 12.37
CA PRO A 227 4.16 1.92 13.60
C PRO A 227 2.92 2.78 13.33
N VAL A 228 1.90 2.60 14.17
CA VAL A 228 0.66 3.38 14.16
C VAL A 228 0.35 3.91 15.56
N ARG A 229 -0.23 5.11 15.62
CA ARG A 229 -0.66 5.72 16.88
C ARG A 229 -2.07 5.26 17.19
N ALA A 230 -2.20 4.18 17.94
CA ALA A 230 -3.48 3.59 18.31
C ALA A 230 -3.59 3.37 19.82
N GLY A 231 -4.83 3.39 20.33
CA GLY A 231 -5.16 3.11 21.73
C GLY A 231 -4.94 4.28 22.70
N PRO A 232 -5.38 4.09 23.96
CA PRO A 232 -5.12 5.02 25.05
C PRO A 232 -3.64 5.01 25.45
N GLY A 233 -3.21 6.03 26.16
CA GLY A 233 -1.84 6.11 26.67
C GLY A 233 -1.00 7.20 26.02
N PRO A 234 0.26 7.35 26.42
CA PRO A 234 1.12 8.43 25.97
C PRO A 234 1.45 8.32 24.46
N ALA A 235 1.75 9.45 23.85
CA ALA A 235 2.02 9.54 22.40
C ALA A 235 3.22 8.70 21.94
N TRP A 236 4.15 8.38 22.85
CA TRP A 236 5.34 7.58 22.54
C TRP A 236 5.04 6.07 22.44
N ARG A 237 3.93 5.57 23.05
CA ARG A 237 3.53 4.15 22.94
C ARG A 237 2.91 3.92 21.57
N LYS A 238 3.65 3.30 20.70
CA LYS A 238 3.23 2.94 19.35
C LYS A 238 2.78 1.48 19.32
N ARG A 239 1.68 1.22 18.65
CA ARG A 239 1.32 -0.12 18.18
C ARG A 239 1.91 -0.29 16.78
N HIS A 240 1.91 -1.51 16.27
CA HIS A 240 2.33 -1.81 14.91
C HIS A 240 1.18 -2.43 14.14
N LEU A 241 1.04 -2.01 12.90
CA LEU A 241 0.16 -2.65 11.95
C LEU A 241 1.02 -3.62 11.13
N LEU A 242 0.78 -4.91 11.32
CA LEU A 242 1.37 -5.96 10.52
C LEU A 242 0.52 -6.15 9.27
N VAL A 243 1.15 -6.45 8.15
CA VAL A 243 0.48 -6.79 6.90
C VAL A 243 1.07 -8.06 6.30
N ALA A 244 0.21 -8.92 5.80
CA ALA A 244 0.55 -10.04 4.93
C ALA A 244 -0.24 -9.85 3.63
N ALA A 245 0.46 -9.74 2.52
CA ALA A 245 -0.12 -9.33 1.25
C ALA A 245 0.38 -10.17 0.07
N THR A 246 -0.53 -10.47 -0.83
CA THR A 246 -0.26 -11.00 -2.15
C THR A 246 -0.75 -10.01 -3.22
N PRO A 247 -0.54 -10.22 -4.51
CA PRO A 247 -1.15 -9.41 -5.56
C PRO A 247 -2.69 -9.32 -5.47
N LEU A 248 -3.35 -10.34 -4.90
CA LEU A 248 -4.81 -10.45 -4.85
C LEU A 248 -5.40 -10.34 -3.43
N LEU A 249 -4.62 -10.56 -2.38
CA LEU A 249 -5.11 -10.67 -1.00
C LEU A 249 -4.40 -9.68 -0.08
N THR A 250 -5.08 -9.27 0.99
CA THR A 250 -4.49 -8.43 2.05
C THR A 250 -5.07 -8.81 3.41
N CYS A 251 -4.20 -9.14 4.35
CA CYS A 251 -4.53 -9.40 5.75
C CYS A 251 -3.76 -8.45 6.66
N TYR A 252 -4.43 -7.88 7.68
CA TYR A 252 -3.81 -6.99 8.67
C TYR A 252 -3.98 -7.51 10.09
N ALA A 253 -3.00 -7.20 10.94
CA ALA A 253 -3.13 -7.33 12.39
C ALA A 253 -2.57 -6.11 13.12
N LEU A 254 -3.31 -5.61 14.13
CA LEU A 254 -2.80 -4.59 15.05
C LEU A 254 -2.16 -5.29 16.24
N ALA A 255 -0.84 -5.11 16.43
CA ALA A 255 -0.05 -5.84 17.39
C ALA A 255 1.11 -5.01 17.97
N ASP A 256 1.89 -5.60 18.85
CA ASP A 256 3.19 -5.08 19.24
C ASP A 256 4.29 -5.60 18.28
N ARG A 257 5.42 -4.94 18.23
CA ARG A 257 6.57 -5.39 17.42
C ARG A 257 7.43 -6.37 18.24
N ASN A 258 6.90 -7.56 18.47
CA ASN A 258 7.57 -8.63 19.19
C ASN A 258 7.26 -10.00 18.58
N THR A 259 8.06 -11.01 18.89
CA THR A 259 7.95 -12.36 18.34
C THR A 259 6.56 -12.98 18.53
N ALA A 260 5.94 -12.80 19.71
CA ALA A 260 4.61 -13.34 19.99
C ALA A 260 3.52 -12.81 19.07
N SER A 261 3.64 -11.53 18.65
CA SER A 261 2.71 -10.94 17.71
C SER A 261 2.86 -11.50 16.29
N PHE A 262 4.08 -11.75 15.86
CA PHE A 262 4.36 -12.37 14.56
C PHE A 262 3.96 -13.85 14.55
N GLU A 263 4.17 -14.56 15.66
CA GLU A 263 3.72 -15.93 15.86
C GLU A 263 2.18 -16.06 15.81
N ALA A 264 1.45 -15.11 16.41
CA ALA A 264 -0.01 -15.08 16.38
C ALA A 264 -0.61 -14.62 15.04
N PHE A 265 0.19 -14.13 14.12
CA PHE A 265 -0.29 -13.60 12.84
C PHE A 265 -0.47 -14.71 11.80
N VAL A 266 0.26 -14.74 10.71
CA VAL A 266 0.14 -15.75 9.65
C VAL A 266 1.39 -16.59 9.48
N LEU A 267 2.52 -16.18 10.09
CA LEU A 267 3.84 -16.70 9.75
C LEU A 267 4.04 -18.18 10.04
N PRO A 268 3.68 -18.72 11.22
CA PRO A 268 3.90 -20.13 11.52
C PRO A 268 3.13 -21.09 10.60
N ASP A 269 2.03 -20.61 10.03
CA ASP A 269 1.14 -21.42 9.20
C ASP A 269 1.44 -21.30 7.70
N LEU A 270 2.39 -20.42 7.28
CA LEU A 270 2.66 -20.15 5.86
C LEU A 270 3.15 -21.39 5.12
N ALA A 271 2.42 -21.79 4.08
CA ALA A 271 2.81 -22.89 3.20
C ALA A 271 3.89 -22.48 2.17
N GLY A 272 3.99 -21.20 1.86
CA GLY A 272 4.86 -20.66 0.84
C GLY A 272 6.03 -19.83 1.39
N VAL A 273 6.56 -18.98 0.54
CA VAL A 273 7.71 -18.13 0.82
C VAL A 273 7.27 -16.83 1.49
N VAL A 274 7.89 -16.47 2.62
CA VAL A 274 7.74 -15.12 3.19
C VAL A 274 8.73 -14.16 2.55
N VAL A 275 8.22 -13.08 1.96
CA VAL A 275 9.02 -11.99 1.38
C VAL A 275 9.05 -10.84 2.37
N HIS A 276 10.22 -10.51 2.91
CA HIS A 276 10.34 -9.54 4.00
C HIS A 276 11.65 -8.74 3.93
N ASP A 277 11.77 -7.72 4.78
CA ASP A 277 13.04 -7.05 5.04
C ASP A 277 13.95 -7.96 5.90
N ARG A 278 15.14 -7.48 6.27
CA ARG A 278 16.06 -8.24 7.12
C ARG A 278 15.77 -8.06 8.61
N TYR A 279 14.51 -7.86 9.02
CA TYR A 279 14.18 -7.76 10.43
C TYR A 279 14.30 -9.14 11.10
N GLN A 280 15.14 -9.21 12.12
CA GLN A 280 15.54 -10.47 12.80
C GLN A 280 14.38 -11.28 13.35
N VAL A 281 13.20 -10.71 13.55
CA VAL A 281 12.04 -11.44 14.04
C VAL A 281 11.64 -12.58 13.10
N TYR A 282 11.80 -12.40 11.79
CA TYR A 282 11.45 -13.42 10.80
C TYR A 282 12.34 -14.66 10.87
N ASP A 283 13.55 -14.54 11.43
CA ASP A 283 14.50 -15.65 11.63
C ASP A 283 14.36 -16.31 13.02
N HIS A 284 13.33 -15.92 13.80
CA HIS A 284 13.19 -16.39 15.18
C HIS A 284 12.64 -17.82 15.21
N PRO A 285 13.26 -18.78 15.96
CA PRO A 285 12.87 -20.20 15.95
C PRO A 285 11.40 -20.49 16.30
N ARG A 286 10.75 -19.61 17.08
CA ARG A 286 9.32 -19.74 17.40
C ARG A 286 8.38 -19.59 16.20
N LEU A 287 8.86 -19.08 15.08
CA LEU A 287 8.08 -18.96 13.86
C LEU A 287 8.16 -20.20 12.97
N GLY A 288 8.91 -21.23 13.41
CA GLY A 288 9.14 -22.44 12.63
C GLY A 288 10.21 -22.26 11.53
N GLU A 289 10.30 -23.22 10.64
CA GLU A 289 11.21 -23.18 9.50
C GLU A 289 10.55 -22.46 8.32
N LEU A 290 10.63 -21.13 8.32
CA LEU A 290 10.12 -20.32 7.22
C LEU A 290 11.04 -20.41 6.00
N THR A 291 10.44 -20.44 4.82
CA THR A 291 11.17 -20.25 3.57
C THR A 291 11.19 -18.76 3.23
N HIS A 292 12.38 -18.15 3.10
CA HIS A 292 12.57 -16.72 2.99
C HIS A 292 12.86 -16.26 1.57
N GLN A 293 12.40 -15.05 1.23
CA GLN A 293 12.91 -14.20 0.18
C GLN A 293 13.21 -12.83 0.78
N LEU A 294 14.46 -12.42 0.80
CA LEU A 294 14.85 -11.10 1.26
C LEU A 294 14.49 -10.03 0.25
N CYS A 295 13.94 -8.92 0.72
CA CYS A 295 13.52 -7.81 -0.13
C CYS A 295 14.71 -7.14 -0.82
N CYS A 296 14.88 -7.36 -2.12
CA CYS A 296 15.94 -6.74 -2.90
C CYS A 296 15.88 -5.21 -2.91
N ALA A 297 14.71 -4.58 -2.72
CA ALA A 297 14.63 -3.12 -2.65
C ALA A 297 15.35 -2.56 -1.42
N HIS A 298 15.32 -3.27 -0.29
CA HIS A 298 16.09 -2.89 0.90
C HIS A 298 17.59 -3.14 0.69
N LEU A 299 17.96 -4.27 0.10
CA LEU A 299 19.36 -4.57 -0.23
C LEU A 299 19.95 -3.55 -1.20
N LEU A 300 19.22 -3.13 -2.22
CA LEU A 300 19.67 -2.12 -3.17
C LEU A 300 19.87 -0.74 -2.49
N ARG A 301 19.03 -0.36 -1.52
CA ARG A 301 19.23 0.87 -0.74
C ARG A 301 20.48 0.78 0.15
N ASP A 302 20.75 -0.39 0.74
CA ASP A 302 21.96 -0.60 1.55
C ASP A 302 23.22 -0.60 0.68
N LEU A 303 23.15 -1.13 -0.54
CA LEU A 303 24.24 -1.05 -1.52
C LEU A 303 24.48 0.40 -1.98
N GLU A 304 23.43 1.19 -2.17
CA GLU A 304 23.54 2.62 -2.48
C GLU A 304 24.21 3.39 -1.34
N ASP A 305 23.81 3.14 -0.07
CA ASP A 305 24.47 3.71 1.11
C ASP A 305 25.95 3.26 1.19
N ALA A 306 26.25 2.02 0.84
CA ALA A 306 27.62 1.51 0.77
C ALA A 306 28.43 2.22 -0.31
N ALA A 307 27.87 2.44 -1.50
CA ALA A 307 28.53 3.17 -2.60
C ALA A 307 28.87 4.61 -2.20
N GLN A 308 27.95 5.29 -1.49
CA GLN A 308 28.17 6.65 -0.97
C GLN A 308 29.20 6.67 0.16
N THR A 309 29.23 5.62 1.00
CA THR A 309 30.14 5.50 2.13
C THR A 309 31.57 5.13 1.69
N TYR A 310 31.72 4.39 0.60
CA TYR A 310 32.97 3.90 0.07
C TYR A 310 33.16 4.26 -1.42
N PRO A 311 33.33 5.55 -1.75
CA PRO A 311 33.31 6.03 -3.14
C PRO A 311 34.39 5.42 -4.04
N GLY A 312 35.47 4.85 -3.47
CA GLY A 312 36.51 4.14 -4.22
C GLY A 312 36.27 2.63 -4.39
N ALA A 313 35.14 2.09 -3.89
CA ALA A 313 34.82 0.67 -3.98
C ALA A 313 33.94 0.39 -5.20
N THR A 314 34.27 -0.61 -5.99
CA THR A 314 33.50 -1.01 -7.19
C THR A 314 32.43 -2.04 -6.87
N TRP A 315 32.58 -2.82 -5.80
CA TRP A 315 31.71 -3.92 -5.45
C TRP A 315 30.22 -3.52 -5.23
N PRO A 316 29.85 -2.33 -4.65
CA PRO A 316 28.45 -2.00 -4.49
C PRO A 316 27.75 -1.80 -5.83
N ALA A 317 28.41 -1.14 -6.77
CA ALA A 317 27.88 -0.93 -8.12
C ALA A 317 27.75 -2.25 -8.87
N GLN A 318 28.73 -3.15 -8.76
CA GLN A 318 28.71 -4.47 -9.38
C GLN A 318 27.55 -5.33 -8.87
N ILE A 319 27.36 -5.43 -7.53
CA ILE A 319 26.26 -6.20 -6.93
C ILE A 319 24.92 -5.57 -7.31
N THR A 320 24.82 -4.22 -7.29
CA THR A 320 23.61 -3.49 -7.69
C THR A 320 23.22 -3.80 -9.14
N ALA A 321 24.18 -3.78 -10.06
CA ALA A 321 23.94 -4.10 -11.47
C ALA A 321 23.47 -5.55 -11.64
N ALA A 322 24.10 -6.50 -10.96
CA ALA A 322 23.76 -7.92 -10.99
C ALA A 322 22.32 -8.16 -10.45
N LEU A 323 21.99 -7.65 -9.27
CA LEU A 323 20.65 -7.78 -8.69
C LEU A 323 19.57 -7.12 -9.56
N THR A 324 19.84 -5.92 -10.08
CA THR A 324 18.91 -5.23 -10.97
C THR A 324 18.68 -6.00 -12.26
N GLY A 325 19.76 -6.56 -12.84
CA GLY A 325 19.69 -7.43 -14.01
C GLY A 325 18.84 -8.68 -13.76
N MET A 326 19.04 -9.35 -12.62
CA MET A 326 18.25 -10.52 -12.24
C MET A 326 16.76 -10.18 -12.01
N ILE A 327 16.45 -9.05 -11.38
CA ILE A 327 15.07 -8.57 -11.21
C ILE A 327 14.40 -8.30 -12.56
N HIS A 328 15.14 -7.71 -13.50
CA HIS A 328 14.64 -7.48 -14.85
C HIS A 328 14.40 -8.80 -15.59
N ALA A 329 15.36 -9.73 -15.55
CA ALA A 329 15.24 -11.05 -16.15
C ALA A 329 14.06 -11.86 -15.57
N ALA A 330 13.84 -11.83 -14.26
CA ALA A 330 12.70 -12.49 -13.63
C ALA A 330 11.36 -11.89 -14.07
N ARG A 331 11.28 -10.56 -14.26
CA ARG A 331 10.09 -9.90 -14.80
C ARG A 331 9.82 -10.32 -16.24
N GLN A 332 10.85 -10.40 -17.07
CA GLN A 332 10.72 -10.88 -18.44
C GLN A 332 10.30 -12.36 -18.48
N ALA A 333 10.96 -13.23 -17.70
CA ALA A 333 10.63 -14.64 -17.63
C ALA A 333 9.14 -14.84 -17.23
N ARG A 334 8.66 -14.10 -16.23
CA ARG A 334 7.24 -14.11 -15.83
C ARG A 334 6.32 -13.65 -16.96
N SER A 335 6.65 -12.60 -17.70
CA SER A 335 5.82 -12.11 -18.81
C SER A 335 5.75 -13.09 -19.98
N HIS A 336 6.73 -13.97 -20.10
CA HIS A 336 6.76 -15.07 -21.07
C HIS A 336 6.20 -16.40 -20.53
N GLY A 337 5.62 -16.41 -19.32
CA GLY A 337 5.04 -17.61 -18.71
C GLY A 337 6.06 -18.66 -18.25
N LEU A 338 7.34 -18.31 -18.12
CA LEU A 338 8.37 -19.23 -17.64
C LEU A 338 8.27 -19.41 -16.12
N ALA A 339 8.66 -20.58 -15.62
CA ALA A 339 8.69 -20.88 -14.19
C ALA A 339 9.90 -20.26 -13.47
N ALA A 340 11.04 -20.09 -14.18
CA ALA A 340 12.29 -19.57 -13.66
C ALA A 340 13.01 -18.71 -14.72
N VAL A 341 13.99 -17.94 -14.28
CA VAL A 341 14.90 -17.24 -15.21
C VAL A 341 15.77 -18.28 -15.92
N PRO A 342 15.88 -18.24 -17.26
CA PRO A 342 16.75 -19.17 -17.99
C PRO A 342 18.20 -19.13 -17.48
N THR A 343 18.80 -20.30 -17.29
CA THR A 343 20.16 -20.43 -16.72
C THR A 343 21.20 -19.65 -17.51
N THR A 344 21.07 -19.58 -18.84
CA THR A 344 21.97 -18.79 -19.71
C THR A 344 21.95 -17.29 -19.39
N THR A 345 20.83 -16.77 -18.90
CA THR A 345 20.66 -15.38 -18.46
C THR A 345 21.06 -15.21 -16.99
N ALA A 346 20.70 -16.16 -16.13
CA ALA A 346 20.93 -16.07 -14.69
C ALA A 346 22.41 -16.28 -14.31
N ALA A 347 23.10 -17.27 -14.92
CA ALA A 347 24.44 -17.66 -14.51
C ALA A 347 25.47 -16.50 -14.55
N PRO A 348 25.59 -15.70 -15.62
CA PRO A 348 26.56 -14.59 -15.63
C PRO A 348 26.23 -13.51 -14.59
N LEU A 349 24.94 -13.26 -14.30
CA LEU A 349 24.51 -12.30 -13.29
C LEU A 349 24.81 -12.81 -11.87
N ILE A 350 24.59 -14.10 -11.60
CA ILE A 350 24.92 -14.73 -10.31
C ILE A 350 26.44 -14.72 -10.10
N THR A 351 27.24 -15.01 -11.14
CA THR A 351 28.70 -14.92 -11.06
C THR A 351 29.14 -13.49 -10.72
N ALA A 352 28.63 -12.48 -11.43
CA ALA A 352 28.95 -11.08 -11.14
C ALA A 352 28.53 -10.64 -9.73
N TYR A 353 27.42 -11.16 -9.20
CA TYR A 353 26.97 -10.95 -7.85
C TYR A 353 27.97 -11.52 -6.83
N ARG A 354 28.40 -12.78 -6.99
CA ARG A 354 29.37 -13.46 -6.12
C ARG A 354 30.74 -12.81 -6.16
N ASP A 355 31.20 -12.44 -7.33
CA ASP A 355 32.49 -11.75 -7.53
C ASP A 355 32.50 -10.39 -6.81
N GLY A 356 31.42 -9.64 -6.89
CA GLY A 356 31.25 -8.38 -6.17
C GLY A 356 31.33 -8.57 -4.65
N ILE A 357 30.68 -9.61 -4.10
CA ILE A 357 30.74 -9.94 -2.67
C ILE A 357 32.18 -10.32 -2.27
N THR A 358 32.84 -11.17 -3.05
CA THR A 358 34.20 -11.61 -2.80
C THR A 358 35.17 -10.44 -2.81
N ALA A 359 35.09 -9.54 -3.79
CA ALA A 359 35.88 -8.30 -3.84
C ALA A 359 35.60 -7.39 -2.64
N GLY A 360 34.33 -7.29 -2.21
CA GLY A 360 33.92 -6.53 -1.06
C GLY A 360 34.51 -7.05 0.24
N LEU A 361 34.51 -8.35 0.46
CA LEU A 361 35.07 -9.02 1.65
C LEU A 361 36.60 -8.96 1.68
N ALA A 362 37.27 -9.20 0.55
CA ALA A 362 38.73 -9.09 0.43
C ALA A 362 39.21 -7.68 0.82
N GLY A 363 38.53 -6.63 0.41
CA GLY A 363 38.84 -5.24 0.79
C GLY A 363 38.60 -4.91 2.25
N LEU A 364 38.00 -5.80 3.06
CA LEU A 364 37.90 -5.68 4.52
C LEU A 364 39.15 -6.17 5.23
N ALA A 365 39.81 -7.21 4.71
CA ALA A 365 41.00 -7.83 5.30
C ALA A 365 42.22 -6.92 5.25
N THR A 366 42.34 -6.05 4.26
CA THR A 366 43.56 -5.28 3.95
C THR A 366 43.74 -3.96 4.74
N ARG A 367 42.81 -3.57 5.64
CA ARG A 367 42.91 -2.31 6.42
C ARG A 367 42.71 -2.50 7.92
N PRO A 368 43.74 -2.79 8.71
CA PRO A 368 43.65 -2.77 10.17
C PRO A 368 43.67 -1.33 10.72
N GLY A 369 42.62 -0.93 11.47
CA GLY A 369 42.58 0.36 12.17
C GLY A 369 41.34 0.45 13.08
N ALA A 370 41.57 0.80 14.37
CA ALA A 370 40.59 0.72 15.45
C ALA A 370 39.41 1.70 15.36
N THR A 371 39.50 2.79 14.63
CA THR A 371 38.47 3.85 14.50
C THR A 371 37.30 3.54 13.57
N ARG A 372 37.34 2.41 12.87
CA ARG A 372 36.37 2.04 11.84
C ARG A 372 35.45 0.87 12.22
N ARG A 373 35.41 0.47 13.49
CA ARG A 373 34.73 -0.76 13.95
C ARG A 373 33.27 -0.84 13.56
N HIS A 374 32.49 0.21 13.75
CA HIS A 374 31.04 0.19 13.49
C HIS A 374 30.68 0.12 11.98
N HIS A 375 31.36 0.89 11.11
CA HIS A 375 31.11 0.84 9.66
C HIS A 375 31.67 -0.43 9.02
N ARG A 376 32.81 -0.90 9.52
CA ARG A 376 33.35 -2.20 9.12
C ARG A 376 32.34 -3.30 9.46
N GLN A 377 31.72 -3.25 10.63
CA GLN A 377 30.68 -4.20 11.04
C GLN A 377 29.43 -4.13 10.16
N HIS A 378 28.95 -2.93 9.80
CA HIS A 378 27.76 -2.79 8.94
C HIS A 378 28.04 -3.28 7.50
N ARG A 379 29.16 -2.88 6.90
CA ARG A 379 29.59 -3.35 5.58
C ARG A 379 29.80 -4.87 5.61
N GLN A 380 30.49 -5.37 6.62
CA GLN A 380 30.76 -6.78 6.78
C GLN A 380 29.47 -7.58 6.87
N ARG A 381 28.54 -7.17 7.71
CA ARG A 381 27.20 -7.81 7.82
C ARG A 381 26.45 -7.80 6.51
N LEU A 382 26.43 -6.68 5.78
CA LEU A 382 25.75 -6.63 4.49
C LEU A 382 26.33 -7.66 3.52
N LEU A 383 27.67 -7.74 3.40
CA LEU A 383 28.34 -8.68 2.50
C LEU A 383 28.19 -10.13 2.97
N GLU A 384 28.25 -10.38 4.28
CA GLU A 384 28.00 -11.69 4.88
C GLU A 384 26.56 -12.12 4.64
N ASP A 385 25.56 -11.26 4.90
CA ASP A 385 24.14 -11.55 4.62
C ASP A 385 23.93 -11.87 3.13
N LEU A 386 24.54 -11.10 2.22
CA LEU A 386 24.45 -11.36 0.78
C LEU A 386 25.08 -12.70 0.38
N ARG A 387 26.18 -13.11 1.03
CA ARG A 387 26.85 -14.38 0.80
C ARG A 387 26.09 -15.55 1.44
N ASP A 388 25.86 -15.45 2.74
CA ASP A 388 25.38 -16.58 3.56
C ASP A 388 23.88 -16.84 3.32
N ARG A 389 23.14 -15.81 2.91
CA ARG A 389 21.72 -15.89 2.56
C ARG A 389 21.46 -15.72 1.05
N GLU A 390 22.44 -16.06 0.20
CA GLU A 390 22.28 -15.96 -1.26
C GLU A 390 21.01 -16.65 -1.74
N HIS A 391 20.71 -17.82 -1.22
CA HIS A 391 19.50 -18.57 -1.55
C HIS A 391 18.21 -17.80 -1.23
N ASP A 392 18.19 -17.06 -0.12
CA ASP A 392 17.05 -16.20 0.26
C ASP A 392 17.00 -14.89 -0.53
N VAL A 393 18.16 -14.41 -1.03
CA VAL A 393 18.22 -13.21 -1.88
C VAL A 393 17.77 -13.52 -3.29
N LEU A 394 18.16 -14.67 -3.83
CA LEU A 394 18.02 -15.02 -5.25
C LEU A 394 16.90 -16.02 -5.55
N ARG A 395 16.07 -16.39 -4.58
CA ARG A 395 14.98 -17.36 -4.76
C ARG A 395 14.04 -17.01 -5.92
N PHE A 396 13.73 -15.73 -6.12
CA PHE A 396 12.91 -15.24 -7.22
C PHE A 396 13.50 -15.50 -8.63
N VAL A 397 14.79 -15.82 -8.73
CA VAL A 397 15.45 -16.21 -9.99
C VAL A 397 15.05 -17.63 -10.35
N HIS A 398 14.90 -18.50 -9.35
CA HIS A 398 14.59 -19.92 -9.50
C HIS A 398 13.08 -20.19 -9.52
N ASP A 399 12.27 -19.27 -9.00
CA ASP A 399 10.81 -19.30 -9.09
C ASP A 399 10.26 -17.88 -9.26
N VAL A 400 9.85 -17.56 -10.48
CA VAL A 400 9.37 -16.21 -10.81
C VAL A 400 7.99 -15.87 -10.21
N ARG A 401 7.32 -16.82 -9.57
CA ARG A 401 6.12 -16.54 -8.77
C ARG A 401 6.45 -15.73 -7.53
N ILE A 402 7.68 -15.86 -7.02
CA ILE A 402 8.17 -15.17 -5.84
C ILE A 402 8.54 -13.74 -6.22
N PRO A 403 7.93 -12.72 -5.60
CA PRO A 403 8.30 -11.34 -5.87
C PRO A 403 9.67 -11.01 -5.24
N PRO A 404 10.57 -10.31 -5.94
CA PRO A 404 11.88 -9.94 -5.42
C PRO A 404 11.82 -8.83 -4.36
N THR A 405 10.65 -8.23 -4.12
CA THR A 405 10.49 -7.09 -3.20
C THR A 405 9.19 -7.15 -2.41
N THR A 406 9.16 -6.50 -1.25
CA THR A 406 7.96 -6.32 -0.41
C THR A 406 7.07 -5.16 -0.86
N ASN A 407 7.24 -4.62 -2.07
CA ASN A 407 6.51 -3.45 -2.55
C ASN A 407 4.98 -3.57 -2.45
N GLN A 408 4.43 -4.80 -2.48
CA GLN A 408 3.00 -5.03 -2.29
C GLN A 408 2.60 -4.72 -0.84
N ALA A 409 3.32 -5.23 0.14
CA ALA A 409 3.08 -4.95 1.56
C ALA A 409 3.27 -3.46 1.87
N GLU A 410 4.33 -2.82 1.34
CA GLU A 410 4.55 -1.38 1.49
C GLU A 410 3.36 -0.56 0.94
N ARG A 411 2.83 -0.92 -0.24
CA ARG A 411 1.65 -0.26 -0.82
C ARG A 411 0.42 -0.41 0.07
N ASP A 412 0.21 -1.60 0.61
CA ASP A 412 -0.93 -1.89 1.47
C ASP A 412 -0.82 -1.19 2.84
N LEU A 413 0.39 -0.86 3.30
CA LEU A 413 0.62 -0.07 4.52
C LEU A 413 0.50 1.45 4.32
N ARG A 414 0.64 1.98 3.10
CA ARG A 414 0.55 3.44 2.84
C ARG A 414 -0.74 4.08 3.36
N PRO A 415 -1.93 3.44 3.24
CA PRO A 415 -3.16 4.00 3.79
C PRO A 415 -3.12 4.27 5.30
N ALA A 416 -2.35 3.49 6.08
CA ALA A 416 -2.17 3.74 7.50
C ALA A 416 -1.44 5.07 7.75
N LYS A 417 -0.43 5.39 6.95
CA LYS A 417 0.29 6.67 7.03
C LYS A 417 -0.57 7.84 6.57
N THR A 418 -1.38 7.64 5.54
CA THR A 418 -2.35 8.63 5.07
C THR A 418 -3.40 8.90 6.14
N GLN A 419 -3.95 7.86 6.77
CA GLN A 419 -4.92 7.98 7.86
C GLN A 419 -4.33 8.77 9.04
N GLU A 420 -3.08 8.50 9.43
CA GLU A 420 -2.42 9.22 10.52
C GLU A 420 -2.26 10.72 10.25
N LYS A 421 -2.03 11.10 8.97
CA LYS A 421 -1.92 12.50 8.53
C LYS A 421 -3.28 13.21 8.45
N ILE A 422 -4.35 12.51 8.04
CA ILE A 422 -5.68 13.10 7.82
C ILE A 422 -6.49 13.12 9.12
N SER A 423 -6.55 11.99 9.84
CA SER A 423 -7.42 11.78 10.99
C SER A 423 -6.67 11.74 12.32
N GLY A 424 -5.34 11.85 12.30
CA GLY A 424 -4.51 11.80 13.47
C GLY A 424 -4.53 10.43 14.17
N ARG A 425 -4.41 10.46 15.50
CA ARG A 425 -4.36 9.27 16.35
C ARG A 425 -5.72 8.58 16.43
N LEU A 426 -5.74 7.26 16.33
CA LEU A 426 -6.91 6.43 16.63
C LEU A 426 -6.95 6.11 18.12
N ARG A 427 -7.94 6.64 18.85
CA ARG A 427 -8.00 6.61 20.32
C ARG A 427 -8.31 5.22 20.89
N SER A 428 -8.99 4.35 20.14
CA SER A 428 -9.40 3.00 20.56
C SER A 428 -8.68 1.93 19.76
N GLU A 429 -8.04 0.97 20.43
CA GLU A 429 -7.46 -0.20 19.77
C GLU A 429 -8.53 -1.05 19.10
N GLN A 430 -9.68 -1.24 19.74
CA GLN A 430 -10.79 -2.01 19.18
C GLN A 430 -11.31 -1.39 17.88
N THR A 431 -11.54 -0.07 17.88
CA THR A 431 -11.95 0.65 16.67
C THR A 431 -10.87 0.58 15.58
N THR A 432 -9.59 0.59 15.96
CA THR A 432 -8.47 0.41 15.04
C THR A 432 -8.48 -0.98 14.42
N ARG A 433 -8.71 -2.03 15.22
CA ARG A 433 -8.85 -3.41 14.73
C ARG A 433 -10.02 -3.53 13.74
N HIS A 434 -11.18 -2.96 14.07
CA HIS A 434 -12.34 -2.92 13.17
C HIS A 434 -11.99 -2.24 11.85
N ARG A 435 -11.34 -1.07 11.89
CA ARG A 435 -10.91 -0.32 10.70
C ARG A 435 -10.03 -1.17 9.79
N TYR A 436 -9.00 -1.83 10.33
CA TYR A 436 -8.07 -2.60 9.51
C TYR A 436 -8.62 -3.96 9.08
N ALA A 437 -9.55 -4.56 9.82
CA ALA A 437 -10.32 -5.71 9.36
C ALA A 437 -11.14 -5.36 8.11
N ILE A 438 -11.85 -4.23 8.13
CA ILE A 438 -12.59 -3.72 6.96
C ILE A 438 -11.60 -3.36 5.84
N ARG A 439 -10.48 -2.70 6.16
CA ARG A 439 -9.49 -2.30 5.15
C ARG A 439 -8.90 -3.51 4.41
N GLY A 440 -8.62 -4.62 5.09
CA GLY A 440 -8.17 -5.88 4.48
C GLY A 440 -9.18 -6.40 3.48
N TYR A 441 -10.45 -6.45 3.86
CA TYR A 441 -11.55 -6.82 2.99
C TYR A 441 -11.64 -5.94 1.75
N LEU A 442 -11.65 -4.60 1.92
CA LEU A 442 -11.72 -3.63 0.83
C LEU A 442 -10.50 -3.70 -0.10
N SER A 443 -9.30 -3.88 0.46
CA SER A 443 -8.07 -4.03 -0.31
C SER A 443 -8.15 -5.29 -1.18
N THR A 444 -8.62 -6.40 -0.62
CA THR A 444 -8.80 -7.66 -1.34
C THR A 444 -9.85 -7.51 -2.43
N ALA A 445 -11.02 -6.96 -2.14
CA ALA A 445 -12.06 -6.73 -3.13
C ALA A 445 -11.56 -5.84 -4.29
N SER A 446 -10.86 -4.76 -3.97
CA SER A 446 -10.27 -3.86 -4.96
C SER A 446 -9.22 -4.54 -5.85
N LYS A 447 -8.37 -5.42 -5.29
CA LYS A 447 -7.39 -6.19 -6.04
C LYS A 447 -8.04 -7.16 -7.04
N HIS A 448 -9.22 -7.63 -6.72
CA HIS A 448 -10.05 -8.44 -7.61
C HIS A 448 -10.98 -7.61 -8.52
N GLN A 449 -10.82 -6.29 -8.55
CA GLN A 449 -11.67 -5.37 -9.33
C GLN A 449 -13.16 -5.43 -8.95
N ALA A 450 -13.49 -5.96 -7.78
CA ALA A 450 -14.85 -5.93 -7.26
C ALA A 450 -15.22 -4.50 -6.81
N GLY A 451 -16.46 -4.11 -7.07
CA GLY A 451 -16.98 -2.79 -6.67
C GLY A 451 -16.98 -2.63 -5.14
N VAL A 452 -16.10 -1.82 -4.61
CA VAL A 452 -15.85 -1.70 -3.17
C VAL A 452 -17.09 -1.27 -2.38
N LEU A 453 -17.87 -0.31 -2.91
CA LEU A 453 -19.11 0.13 -2.26
C LEU A 453 -20.19 -0.96 -2.31
N THR A 454 -20.30 -1.67 -3.43
CA THR A 454 -21.21 -2.81 -3.58
C THR A 454 -20.84 -3.93 -2.60
N ALA A 455 -19.55 -4.28 -2.51
CA ALA A 455 -19.07 -5.28 -1.57
C ALA A 455 -19.36 -4.92 -0.09
N LEU A 456 -19.24 -3.64 0.28
CA LEU A 456 -19.61 -3.16 1.61
C LEU A 456 -21.12 -3.23 1.85
N ARG A 457 -21.93 -2.77 0.90
CA ARG A 457 -23.39 -2.85 1.00
C ARG A 457 -23.86 -4.30 1.18
N ASP A 458 -23.33 -5.19 0.35
CA ASP A 458 -23.69 -6.60 0.36
C ASP A 458 -23.25 -7.28 1.67
N ALA A 459 -22.06 -6.93 2.19
CA ALA A 459 -21.63 -7.39 3.51
C ALA A 459 -22.57 -6.91 4.64
N ILE A 460 -22.98 -5.64 4.62
CA ILE A 460 -23.89 -5.07 5.61
C ILE A 460 -25.28 -5.73 5.55
N THR A 461 -25.69 -6.19 4.38
CA THR A 461 -26.97 -6.89 4.18
C THR A 461 -26.88 -8.41 4.39
N GLY A 462 -25.72 -8.95 4.78
CA GLY A 462 -25.53 -10.36 5.11
C GLY A 462 -24.97 -11.24 3.97
N ASN A 463 -24.67 -10.66 2.82
CA ASN A 463 -24.12 -11.36 1.64
C ASN A 463 -22.74 -10.80 1.25
N PRO A 464 -21.70 -10.91 2.09
CA PRO A 464 -20.41 -10.34 1.79
C PRO A 464 -19.81 -10.98 0.53
N TRP A 465 -19.24 -10.14 -0.34
CA TRP A 465 -18.42 -10.61 -1.45
C TRP A 465 -17.26 -11.47 -0.92
N THR A 466 -16.97 -12.57 -1.58
CA THR A 466 -15.86 -13.47 -1.24
C THR A 466 -14.86 -13.55 -2.39
N PRO A 467 -13.54 -13.58 -2.09
CA PRO A 467 -12.55 -13.82 -3.13
C PRO A 467 -12.72 -15.21 -3.73
N PRO A 468 -12.47 -15.38 -5.04
CA PRO A 468 -12.49 -16.70 -5.67
C PRO A 468 -11.43 -17.60 -5.02
N ILE A 469 -11.80 -18.85 -4.79
CA ILE A 469 -10.88 -19.89 -4.32
C ILE A 469 -10.20 -20.46 -5.56
N PRO A 470 -8.85 -20.49 -5.63
CA PRO A 470 -8.15 -21.12 -6.73
C PRO A 470 -8.50 -22.62 -6.83
N ASP A 471 -8.69 -23.13 -8.05
CA ASP A 471 -9.03 -24.54 -8.30
C ASP A 471 -7.93 -25.53 -7.88
N SER A 472 -6.73 -25.03 -7.57
CA SER A 472 -5.58 -25.80 -7.07
C SER A 472 -4.89 -25.03 -5.94
N ILE A 473 -5.10 -25.45 -4.71
CA ILE A 473 -4.28 -25.12 -3.55
C ILE A 473 -3.42 -26.36 -3.23
#